data_22d3219eae9bb7e83f6d3217d2ebad45
#
_entry.id   22d3219eae9bb7e83f6d3217d2ebad45
#
_cell.length_a   1.000
_cell.length_b   1.000
_cell.length_c   1.000
_cell.angle_alpha   90.00
_cell.angle_beta   90.00
_cell.angle_gamma   90.00
#
_symmetry.space_group_name_H-M   'P 1'
#
loop_
_entity.id
_entity.type
_entity.pdbx_description
1 polymer ?
#
loop_
_entity_poly.entity_id
_entity_poly.type
_entity_poly.pdbx_seq_one_letter_code
_entity_poly.pdbx_strand_id
1 'polypeptide(L)'
;MAEQNIGKITQIIGAVLDIKFSQGRLPSINDAIDITMKNGNRLVVEVSQHLGDDTVRCIAMGSTDGLVRGMEAVATGAPITIPVGEETLGRIFNVLGDPIDNKPKPVVKEYLPIHRPAPTFEEQSTETEILETGIKVVDLLCPYQKGGKIGLFGGAGVGKTVLIQELIRNIATEHGGYSVFTGVGERTREGNDLYYEMQESGVINKTTMVFGQMNEPPGARMRVGLTGLTMAEYFRDQAGKDVLLFIDNIFRFTQAGSEVSALLGRMPSAVGYQPTLQTEMGALQERITSTKNGSSTSVQAVYVPADDLTDPAPANTFAHLDATTVLSRAIVELGIYPAVDPLESSSRILDPRIVGEEHYKVARGVQEVLQKYKELQDIIAMLGMDELSEEDKLTVSRARKIQRFLSQPFFVAGQFTGLEGRYVPLVDTIQGFKEILEGKHDDIPESYFLNAGSMDDVLARVK
;
A
#
# COMPACT_ATOMS: atom_id res chain seq x y z
N MET A 1 5.29 14.10 -41.78
CA MET A 1 5.91 13.58 -40.58
C MET A 1 6.33 14.77 -39.74
N ALA A 2 5.89 14.85 -38.47
CA ALA A 2 6.36 15.92 -37.59
C ALA A 2 7.86 15.78 -37.43
N GLU A 3 8.60 16.88 -37.60
CA GLU A 3 10.05 16.92 -37.45
C GLU A 3 10.41 16.52 -36.02
N GLN A 4 11.21 15.45 -35.87
CA GLN A 4 11.65 14.95 -34.56
C GLN A 4 12.47 16.03 -33.84
N ASN A 5 12.19 16.24 -32.55
CA ASN A 5 12.96 17.14 -31.71
C ASN A 5 14.14 16.35 -31.10
N ILE A 6 15.31 16.51 -31.67
CA ILE A 6 16.53 15.76 -31.31
C ILE A 6 17.48 16.69 -30.57
N GLY A 7 17.86 16.27 -29.36
CA GLY A 7 18.92 16.91 -28.58
C GLY A 7 20.18 16.04 -28.53
N LYS A 8 21.22 16.57 -27.89
CA LYS A 8 22.49 15.87 -27.68
C LYS A 8 22.89 15.90 -26.21
N ILE A 9 23.36 14.79 -25.71
CA ILE A 9 23.89 14.67 -24.35
C ILE A 9 25.15 15.54 -24.22
N THR A 10 25.13 16.44 -23.24
CA THR A 10 26.27 17.34 -22.94
C THR A 10 27.00 16.93 -21.67
N GLN A 11 26.28 16.38 -20.68
CA GLN A 11 26.85 15.96 -19.41
C GLN A 11 26.15 14.72 -18.87
N ILE A 12 26.90 13.87 -18.15
CA ILE A 12 26.39 12.68 -17.47
C ILE A 12 26.94 12.71 -16.04
N ILE A 13 26.03 12.69 -15.05
CA ILE A 13 26.35 12.68 -13.62
C ILE A 13 25.56 11.55 -12.97
N GLY A 14 26.10 10.31 -12.97
CA GLY A 14 25.35 9.15 -12.48
C GLY A 14 24.04 8.95 -13.24
N ALA A 15 22.94 8.99 -12.51
CA ALA A 15 21.59 8.84 -13.07
C ALA A 15 20.99 10.16 -13.63
N VAL A 16 21.76 11.22 -13.67
CA VAL A 16 21.32 12.55 -14.16
C VAL A 16 22.07 12.90 -15.44
N LEU A 17 21.34 13.40 -16.43
CA LEU A 17 21.86 13.78 -17.74
C LEU A 17 21.49 15.23 -18.06
N ASP A 18 22.42 15.96 -18.69
CA ASP A 18 22.12 17.23 -19.33
C ASP A 18 22.08 17.04 -20.84
N ILE A 19 21.01 17.53 -21.45
CA ILE A 19 20.74 17.40 -22.89
C ILE A 19 20.44 18.78 -23.48
N LYS A 20 21.17 19.13 -24.53
CA LYS A 20 21.01 20.39 -25.25
C LYS A 20 20.16 20.19 -26.51
N PHE A 21 19.12 21.01 -26.66
CA PHE A 21 18.25 21.04 -27.82
C PHE A 21 18.50 22.26 -28.71
N SER A 22 17.85 22.32 -29.84
CA SER A 22 17.85 23.50 -30.68
C SER A 22 17.06 24.63 -30.02
N GLN A 23 17.43 25.87 -30.34
CA GLN A 23 16.80 27.05 -29.77
C GLN A 23 15.26 27.04 -29.94
N GLY A 24 14.55 27.30 -28.85
CA GLY A 24 13.09 27.37 -28.81
C GLY A 24 12.36 26.02 -28.89
N ARG A 25 13.05 24.90 -28.81
CA ARG A 25 12.48 23.53 -28.88
C ARG A 25 12.71 22.70 -27.63
N LEU A 26 12.74 23.35 -26.46
CA LEU A 26 12.91 22.64 -25.18
C LEU A 26 11.70 21.74 -24.87
N PRO A 27 11.94 20.46 -24.48
CA PRO A 27 10.90 19.62 -23.89
C PRO A 27 10.38 20.23 -22.59
N SER A 28 9.12 19.97 -22.29
CA SER A 28 8.49 20.40 -21.05
C SER A 28 9.00 19.61 -19.85
N ILE A 29 8.84 20.15 -18.65
CA ILE A 29 9.10 19.42 -17.40
C ILE A 29 8.22 18.18 -17.36
N ASN A 30 8.79 17.07 -16.92
CA ASN A 30 8.21 15.71 -16.90
C ASN A 30 8.09 15.01 -18.27
N ASP A 31 8.46 15.65 -19.37
CA ASP A 31 8.48 14.96 -20.65
C ASP A 31 9.51 13.84 -20.68
N ALA A 32 9.17 12.75 -21.36
CA ALA A 32 10.07 11.65 -21.61
C ALA A 32 10.95 11.90 -22.84
N ILE A 33 12.20 11.52 -22.74
CA ILE A 33 13.18 11.59 -23.83
C ILE A 33 13.75 10.20 -24.02
N ASP A 34 13.78 9.74 -25.28
CA ASP A 34 14.32 8.42 -25.66
C ASP A 34 15.76 8.51 -26.12
N ILE A 35 16.61 7.66 -25.58
CA ILE A 35 18.01 7.51 -25.99
C ILE A 35 18.22 6.07 -26.43
N THR A 36 18.74 5.89 -27.65
CA THR A 36 19.13 4.56 -28.15
C THR A 36 20.57 4.31 -27.74
N MET A 37 20.77 3.28 -26.91
CA MET A 37 22.09 2.86 -26.44
C MET A 37 22.88 2.16 -27.58
N LYS A 38 24.21 2.09 -27.44
CA LYS A 38 25.07 1.41 -28.42
C LYS A 38 24.74 -0.06 -28.65
N ASN A 39 24.16 -0.72 -27.63
CA ASN A 39 23.71 -2.11 -27.71
C ASN A 39 22.29 -2.25 -28.31
N GLY A 40 21.68 -1.16 -28.76
CA GLY A 40 20.33 -1.11 -29.30
C GLY A 40 19.20 -1.01 -28.26
N ASN A 41 19.52 -1.06 -26.98
CA ASN A 41 18.53 -0.91 -25.92
C ASN A 41 18.04 0.54 -25.85
N ARG A 42 16.78 0.71 -25.45
CA ARG A 42 16.15 2.00 -25.19
C ARG A 42 16.37 2.42 -23.74
N LEU A 43 16.89 3.63 -23.54
CA LEU A 43 16.90 4.30 -22.23
C LEU A 43 15.93 5.46 -22.27
N VAL A 44 15.02 5.54 -21.30
CA VAL A 44 14.13 6.68 -21.12
C VAL A 44 14.66 7.55 -20.00
N VAL A 45 14.71 8.85 -20.25
CA VAL A 45 15.01 9.87 -19.23
C VAL A 45 13.86 10.87 -19.17
N GLU A 46 13.64 11.44 -17.99
CA GLU A 46 12.55 12.38 -17.72
C GLU A 46 13.12 13.77 -17.43
N VAL A 47 12.57 14.79 -18.05
CA VAL A 47 12.99 16.18 -17.84
C VAL A 47 12.61 16.64 -16.44
N SER A 48 13.61 17.06 -15.66
CA SER A 48 13.44 17.55 -14.29
C SER A 48 13.58 19.06 -14.16
N GLN A 49 14.48 19.66 -14.93
CA GLN A 49 14.80 21.09 -14.84
C GLN A 49 15.19 21.66 -16.20
N HIS A 50 14.88 22.94 -16.41
CA HIS A 50 15.46 23.75 -17.47
C HIS A 50 16.66 24.53 -16.90
N LEU A 51 17.86 24.35 -17.48
CA LEU A 51 19.08 24.96 -16.99
C LEU A 51 19.41 26.32 -17.65
N GLY A 52 18.67 26.68 -18.69
CA GLY A 52 19.05 27.76 -19.60
C GLY A 52 19.93 27.27 -20.76
N ASP A 53 20.28 28.17 -21.70
CA ASP A 53 21.09 27.83 -22.88
C ASP A 53 20.57 26.58 -23.63
N ASP A 54 19.27 26.49 -23.82
CA ASP A 54 18.56 25.40 -24.49
C ASP A 54 18.86 23.99 -23.93
N THR A 55 19.26 23.92 -22.66
CA THR A 55 19.65 22.69 -21.97
C THR A 55 18.63 22.29 -20.91
N VAL A 56 18.29 21.00 -20.90
CA VAL A 56 17.45 20.38 -19.89
C VAL A 56 18.24 19.39 -19.05
N ARG A 57 17.95 19.31 -17.78
CA ARG A 57 18.47 18.28 -16.88
C ARG A 57 17.42 17.20 -16.67
N CYS A 58 17.83 15.96 -16.88
CA CYS A 58 16.95 14.80 -16.90
C CYS A 58 17.39 13.74 -15.89
N ILE A 59 16.43 12.93 -15.46
CA ILE A 59 16.62 11.79 -14.57
C ILE A 59 16.42 10.52 -15.38
N ALA A 60 17.40 9.60 -15.32
CA ALA A 60 17.32 8.34 -16.04
C ALA A 60 16.42 7.32 -15.33
N MET A 61 15.61 6.59 -16.10
CA MET A 61 14.77 5.49 -15.65
C MET A 61 15.47 4.13 -15.76
N GLY A 62 16.68 4.09 -16.23
CA GLY A 62 17.50 2.90 -16.38
C GLY A 62 18.97 3.21 -16.17
N SER A 63 19.85 2.21 -16.36
CA SER A 63 21.29 2.41 -16.26
C SER A 63 21.80 3.39 -17.32
N THR A 64 22.69 4.29 -16.90
CA THR A 64 23.40 5.23 -17.77
C THR A 64 24.76 4.71 -18.26
N ASP A 65 25.09 3.47 -17.92
CA ASP A 65 26.35 2.86 -18.31
C ASP A 65 26.46 2.76 -19.84
N GLY A 66 27.59 3.22 -20.37
CA GLY A 66 27.84 3.23 -21.80
C GLY A 66 27.33 4.45 -22.56
N LEU A 67 26.69 5.41 -21.89
CA LEU A 67 26.38 6.71 -22.46
C LEU A 67 27.65 7.54 -22.65
N VAL A 68 27.67 8.31 -23.73
CA VAL A 68 28.76 9.27 -24.02
C VAL A 68 28.17 10.60 -24.45
N ARG A 69 28.93 11.65 -24.24
CA ARG A 69 28.58 12.99 -24.76
C ARG A 69 28.39 12.96 -26.27
N GLY A 70 27.48 13.75 -26.75
CA GLY A 70 27.15 13.87 -28.17
C GLY A 70 26.16 12.81 -28.69
N MET A 71 25.78 11.81 -27.89
CA MET A 71 24.70 10.87 -28.28
C MET A 71 23.40 11.63 -28.45
N GLU A 72 22.59 11.17 -29.41
CA GLU A 72 21.28 11.74 -29.72
C GLU A 72 20.25 11.32 -28.69
N ALA A 73 19.37 12.26 -28.36
CA ALA A 73 18.26 12.07 -27.44
C ALA A 73 17.01 12.66 -28.08
N VAL A 74 15.98 11.82 -28.26
CA VAL A 74 14.77 12.18 -29.00
C VAL A 74 13.66 12.50 -28.00
N ALA A 75 13.18 13.76 -28.00
CA ALA A 75 12.05 14.16 -27.18
C ALA A 75 10.77 13.51 -27.72
N THR A 76 9.97 12.91 -26.83
CA THR A 76 8.71 12.29 -27.19
C THR A 76 7.55 13.27 -27.30
N GLY A 77 7.69 14.46 -26.69
CA GLY A 77 6.65 15.48 -26.63
C GLY A 77 5.55 15.19 -25.60
N ALA A 78 5.74 14.20 -24.75
CA ALA A 78 4.79 13.80 -23.71
C ALA A 78 5.52 13.20 -22.50
N PRO A 79 4.90 13.17 -21.32
CA PRO A 79 5.38 12.41 -20.17
C PRO A 79 5.46 10.91 -20.47
N ILE A 80 6.10 10.16 -19.56
CA ILE A 80 6.07 8.69 -19.61
C ILE A 80 4.61 8.23 -19.63
N THR A 81 4.24 7.46 -20.65
CA THR A 81 2.91 6.88 -20.80
C THR A 81 2.97 5.37 -20.64
N ILE A 82 1.99 4.82 -19.96
CA ILE A 82 1.94 3.41 -19.60
C ILE A 82 0.64 2.75 -20.08
N PRO A 83 0.65 1.44 -20.37
CA PRO A 83 -0.56 0.72 -20.71
C PRO A 83 -1.49 0.63 -19.51
N VAL A 84 -2.78 0.77 -19.76
CA VAL A 84 -3.85 0.66 -18.75
C VAL A 84 -4.97 -0.23 -19.28
N GLY A 85 -5.78 -0.77 -18.40
CA GLY A 85 -6.93 -1.57 -18.74
C GLY A 85 -6.89 -2.98 -18.17
N GLU A 86 -7.96 -3.74 -18.41
CA GLU A 86 -8.10 -5.11 -17.91
C GLU A 86 -7.06 -6.06 -18.50
N GLU A 87 -6.48 -5.72 -19.64
CA GLU A 87 -5.42 -6.48 -20.29
C GLU A 87 -4.10 -6.48 -19.48
N THR A 88 -3.99 -5.58 -18.50
CA THR A 88 -2.85 -5.54 -17.57
C THR A 88 -3.01 -6.49 -16.38
N LEU A 89 -4.20 -7.00 -16.13
CA LEU A 89 -4.46 -7.93 -15.02
C LEU A 89 -3.67 -9.23 -15.19
N GLY A 90 -3.14 -9.74 -14.11
CA GLY A 90 -2.31 -10.93 -14.10
C GLY A 90 -0.89 -10.73 -14.64
N ARG A 91 -0.48 -9.49 -14.89
CA ARG A 91 0.78 -9.12 -15.51
C ARG A 91 1.68 -8.33 -14.55
N ILE A 92 2.97 -8.35 -14.84
CA ILE A 92 4.00 -7.60 -14.12
C ILE A 92 4.68 -6.62 -15.05
N PHE A 93 4.79 -5.36 -14.63
CA PHE A 93 5.38 -4.28 -15.42
C PHE A 93 6.51 -3.58 -14.65
N ASN A 94 7.38 -2.92 -15.38
CA ASN A 94 8.35 -1.97 -14.84
C ASN A 94 7.77 -0.54 -14.79
N VAL A 95 8.60 0.44 -14.42
CA VAL A 95 8.20 1.86 -14.33
C VAL A 95 7.67 2.43 -15.65
N LEU A 96 8.15 1.92 -16.78
CA LEU A 96 7.75 2.36 -18.13
C LEU A 96 6.50 1.65 -18.66
N GLY A 97 5.94 0.70 -17.89
CA GLY A 97 4.84 -0.14 -18.33
C GLY A 97 5.26 -1.24 -19.31
N ASP A 98 6.56 -1.56 -19.39
CA ASP A 98 7.02 -2.70 -20.13
C ASP A 98 6.89 -3.98 -19.30
N PRO A 99 6.42 -5.09 -19.88
CA PRO A 99 6.25 -6.34 -19.15
C PRO A 99 7.60 -6.93 -18.75
N ILE A 100 7.68 -7.44 -17.53
CA ILE A 100 8.87 -8.12 -16.97
C ILE A 100 8.57 -9.55 -16.55
N ASP A 101 7.43 -10.09 -16.97
CA ASP A 101 6.95 -11.43 -16.68
C ASP A 101 7.28 -12.45 -17.79
N ASN A 102 8.19 -12.11 -18.70
CA ASN A 102 8.57 -12.91 -19.87
C ASN A 102 7.42 -13.26 -20.83
N LYS A 103 6.33 -12.47 -20.78
CA LYS A 103 5.20 -12.61 -21.70
C LYS A 103 5.18 -11.45 -22.70
N PRO A 104 4.52 -11.60 -23.85
CA PRO A 104 4.39 -10.53 -24.84
C PRO A 104 3.75 -9.29 -24.24
N LYS A 105 4.07 -8.11 -24.79
CA LYS A 105 3.44 -6.86 -24.41
C LYS A 105 1.93 -6.95 -24.62
N PRO A 106 1.09 -6.61 -23.63
CA PRO A 106 -0.36 -6.66 -23.79
C PRO A 106 -0.82 -5.66 -24.85
N VAL A 107 -1.82 -6.04 -25.61
CA VAL A 107 -2.48 -5.13 -26.54
C VAL A 107 -3.58 -4.40 -25.77
N VAL A 108 -3.32 -3.17 -25.42
CA VAL A 108 -4.24 -2.32 -24.65
C VAL A 108 -4.92 -1.29 -25.56
N LYS A 109 -6.09 -0.84 -25.16
CA LYS A 109 -6.86 0.18 -25.88
C LYS A 109 -6.33 1.58 -25.62
N GLU A 110 -5.72 1.81 -24.47
CA GLU A 110 -5.34 3.13 -23.99
C GLU A 110 -4.00 3.13 -23.26
N TYR A 111 -3.29 4.24 -23.42
CA TYR A 111 -2.07 4.57 -22.67
C TYR A 111 -2.31 5.88 -21.94
N LEU A 112 -1.94 5.94 -20.66
CA LEU A 112 -2.09 7.15 -19.84
C LEU A 112 -0.74 7.66 -19.33
N PRO A 113 -0.56 8.98 -19.23
CA PRO A 113 0.64 9.56 -18.64
C PRO A 113 0.67 9.31 -17.13
N ILE A 114 1.86 9.07 -16.58
CA ILE A 114 2.04 8.87 -15.13
C ILE A 114 1.92 10.19 -14.35
N HIS A 115 2.23 11.31 -14.96
CA HIS A 115 2.03 12.64 -14.38
C HIS A 115 0.63 13.15 -14.73
N ARG A 116 -0.25 13.10 -13.76
CA ARG A 116 -1.64 13.55 -13.86
C ARG A 116 -1.99 14.38 -12.63
N PRO A 117 -2.89 15.38 -12.78
CA PRO A 117 -3.39 16.10 -11.62
C PRO A 117 -4.23 15.19 -10.74
N ALA A 118 -4.32 15.52 -9.46
CA ALA A 118 -5.31 14.91 -8.56
C ALA A 118 -6.73 15.23 -9.06
N PRO A 119 -7.73 14.38 -8.74
CA PRO A 119 -9.13 14.69 -9.05
C PRO A 119 -9.54 16.05 -8.49
N THR A 120 -10.30 16.80 -9.28
CA THR A 120 -10.81 18.10 -8.86
C THR A 120 -11.82 17.95 -7.73
N PHE A 121 -12.09 19.02 -7.00
CA PHE A 121 -13.09 19.01 -5.94
C PHE A 121 -14.48 18.54 -6.43
N GLU A 122 -14.85 18.87 -7.65
CA GLU A 122 -16.13 18.45 -8.25
C GLU A 122 -16.18 16.95 -8.60
N GLU A 123 -15.04 16.36 -8.91
CA GLU A 123 -14.94 14.91 -9.25
C GLU A 123 -14.91 14.01 -8.02
N GLN A 124 -14.48 14.53 -6.88
CA GLN A 124 -14.38 13.76 -5.65
C GLN A 124 -15.75 13.42 -5.09
N SER A 125 -15.85 12.22 -4.49
CA SER A 125 -17.00 11.84 -3.68
C SER A 125 -16.87 12.45 -2.29
N THR A 126 -17.96 13.00 -1.78
CA THR A 126 -18.05 13.54 -0.41
C THR A 126 -18.57 12.51 0.59
N GLU A 127 -18.99 11.35 0.11
CA GLU A 127 -19.52 10.28 0.96
C GLU A 127 -18.38 9.56 1.67
N THR A 128 -18.55 9.36 2.97
CA THR A 128 -17.63 8.56 3.78
C THR A 128 -18.23 7.18 3.96
N GLU A 129 -17.67 6.20 3.27
CA GLU A 129 -18.09 4.80 3.32
C GLU A 129 -16.99 3.92 3.89
N ILE A 130 -17.40 2.90 4.67
CA ILE A 130 -16.50 1.85 5.13
C ILE A 130 -16.24 0.89 3.96
N LEU A 131 -14.96 0.58 3.74
CA LEU A 131 -14.57 -0.55 2.91
C LEU A 131 -14.57 -1.81 3.78
N GLU A 132 -15.61 -2.60 3.67
CA GLU A 132 -15.72 -3.85 4.42
C GLU A 132 -14.72 -4.88 3.90
N THR A 133 -13.78 -5.26 4.74
CA THR A 133 -12.69 -6.19 4.36
C THR A 133 -13.02 -7.65 4.65
N GLY A 134 -14.01 -7.92 5.48
CA GLY A 134 -14.34 -9.26 5.96
C GLY A 134 -13.35 -9.81 6.99
N ILE A 135 -12.43 -8.97 7.47
CA ILE A 135 -11.44 -9.30 8.49
C ILE A 135 -11.87 -8.62 9.79
N LYS A 136 -12.26 -9.41 10.78
CA LYS A 136 -12.87 -8.93 12.03
C LYS A 136 -12.09 -7.82 12.72
N VAL A 137 -10.79 -8.03 12.93
CA VAL A 137 -9.96 -7.07 13.66
C VAL A 137 -9.83 -5.76 12.92
N VAL A 138 -9.76 -5.78 11.59
CA VAL A 138 -9.68 -4.58 10.77
C VAL A 138 -11.01 -3.84 10.79
N ASP A 139 -12.10 -4.51 10.44
CA ASP A 139 -13.42 -3.88 10.29
C ASP A 139 -13.95 -3.33 11.61
N LEU A 140 -13.63 -3.98 12.74
CA LEU A 140 -14.08 -3.52 14.05
C LEU A 140 -13.26 -2.36 14.60
N LEU A 141 -11.92 -2.48 14.61
CA LEU A 141 -11.02 -1.62 15.40
C LEU A 141 -10.28 -0.57 14.58
N CYS A 142 -9.98 -0.87 13.33
CA CYS A 142 -9.31 0.08 12.41
C CYS A 142 -9.96 0.06 11.03
N PRO A 143 -11.27 0.34 10.92
CA PRO A 143 -12.01 0.22 9.67
C PRO A 143 -11.41 1.09 8.58
N TYR A 144 -11.36 0.56 7.37
CA TYR A 144 -10.84 1.25 6.20
C TYR A 144 -11.93 2.09 5.54
N GLN A 145 -11.58 3.31 5.17
CA GLN A 145 -12.46 4.17 4.39
C GLN A 145 -12.24 3.91 2.90
N LYS A 146 -13.30 3.82 2.12
CA LYS A 146 -13.21 3.83 0.66
C LYS A 146 -12.56 5.13 0.19
N GLY A 147 -11.54 5.01 -0.63
CA GLY A 147 -10.73 6.16 -1.05
C GLY A 147 -9.77 6.66 0.01
N GLY A 148 -9.67 5.98 1.14
CA GLY A 148 -8.75 6.30 2.22
C GLY A 148 -7.33 5.78 2.00
N LYS A 149 -6.43 6.25 2.84
CA LYS A 149 -5.01 5.88 2.84
C LYS A 149 -4.70 5.17 4.14
N ILE A 150 -4.32 3.91 4.04
CA ILE A 150 -4.05 3.04 5.18
C ILE A 150 -2.54 2.78 5.28
N GLY A 151 -1.96 3.08 6.43
CA GLY A 151 -0.60 2.69 6.75
C GLY A 151 -0.55 1.27 7.31
N LEU A 152 0.26 0.41 6.72
CA LEU A 152 0.50 -0.94 7.21
C LEU A 152 1.90 -1.02 7.80
N PHE A 153 1.96 -1.26 9.11
CA PHE A 153 3.20 -1.35 9.87
C PHE A 153 3.44 -2.79 10.30
N GLY A 154 4.67 -3.20 10.29
CA GLY A 154 5.05 -4.52 10.78
C GLY A 154 6.44 -4.93 10.30
N GLY A 155 7.16 -5.62 11.18
CA GLY A 155 8.46 -6.19 10.87
C GLY A 155 8.37 -7.41 9.95
N ALA A 156 9.50 -8.06 9.72
CA ALA A 156 9.54 -9.29 8.95
C ALA A 156 8.83 -10.45 9.70
N GLY A 157 8.12 -11.29 8.95
CA GLY A 157 7.52 -12.52 9.46
C GLY A 157 6.25 -12.34 10.30
N VAL A 158 5.60 -11.19 10.25
CA VAL A 158 4.34 -10.95 10.99
C VAL A 158 3.08 -11.20 10.16
N GLY A 159 3.21 -11.69 8.93
CA GLY A 159 2.08 -12.01 8.06
C GLY A 159 1.59 -10.86 7.18
N LYS A 160 2.42 -9.85 6.92
CA LYS A 160 2.08 -8.71 6.04
C LYS A 160 1.60 -9.17 4.67
N THR A 161 2.36 -10.02 4.00
CA THR A 161 2.05 -10.53 2.64
C THR A 161 0.74 -11.32 2.62
N VAL A 162 0.51 -12.15 3.61
CA VAL A 162 -0.72 -12.96 3.72
C VAL A 162 -1.94 -12.06 3.92
N LEU A 163 -1.82 -11.01 4.73
CA LEU A 163 -2.88 -10.02 4.91
C LEU A 163 -3.20 -9.29 3.60
N ILE A 164 -2.18 -8.87 2.87
CA ILE A 164 -2.34 -8.21 1.56
C ILE A 164 -3.08 -9.12 0.57
N GLN A 165 -2.68 -10.38 0.48
CA GLN A 165 -3.33 -11.35 -0.40
C GLN A 165 -4.80 -11.59 -0.02
N GLU A 166 -5.10 -11.67 1.26
CA GLU A 166 -6.48 -11.84 1.74
C GLU A 166 -7.34 -10.61 1.42
N LEU A 167 -6.81 -9.41 1.57
CA LEU A 167 -7.48 -8.17 1.16
C LEU A 167 -7.78 -8.17 -0.34
N ILE A 168 -6.81 -8.54 -1.17
CA ILE A 168 -6.98 -8.66 -2.62
C ILE A 168 -8.10 -9.66 -2.96
N ARG A 169 -8.03 -10.83 -2.35
CA ARG A 169 -9.04 -11.88 -2.57
C ARG A 169 -10.43 -11.40 -2.17
N ASN A 170 -10.57 -10.79 -1.01
CA ASN A 170 -11.87 -10.35 -0.51
C ASN A 170 -12.46 -9.22 -1.34
N ILE A 171 -11.64 -8.25 -1.76
CA ILE A 171 -12.10 -7.19 -2.67
C ILE A 171 -12.51 -7.75 -4.03
N ALA A 172 -11.76 -8.69 -4.58
CA ALA A 172 -12.08 -9.29 -5.88
C ALA A 172 -13.35 -10.13 -5.82
N THR A 173 -13.54 -10.91 -4.76
CA THR A 173 -14.64 -11.88 -4.64
C THR A 173 -15.94 -11.22 -4.15
N GLU A 174 -15.86 -10.38 -3.13
CA GLU A 174 -17.03 -9.83 -2.45
C GLU A 174 -17.46 -8.46 -3.03
N HIS A 175 -16.53 -7.68 -3.53
CA HIS A 175 -16.79 -6.34 -4.10
C HIS A 175 -16.65 -6.28 -5.62
N GLY A 176 -16.14 -7.34 -6.26
CA GLY A 176 -15.89 -7.35 -7.71
C GLY A 176 -14.84 -6.33 -8.17
N GLY A 177 -13.98 -5.89 -7.26
CA GLY A 177 -12.95 -4.89 -7.48
C GLY A 177 -11.65 -5.48 -8.03
N TYR A 178 -10.74 -4.57 -8.41
CA TYR A 178 -9.40 -4.91 -8.86
C TYR A 178 -8.36 -4.39 -7.88
N SER A 179 -7.16 -4.94 -7.98
CA SER A 179 -6.02 -4.49 -7.17
C SER A 179 -4.83 -4.16 -8.05
N VAL A 180 -4.05 -3.20 -7.62
CA VAL A 180 -2.75 -2.86 -8.20
C VAL A 180 -1.71 -2.97 -7.09
N PHE A 181 -0.71 -3.82 -7.28
CA PHE A 181 0.40 -3.94 -6.36
C PHE A 181 1.62 -3.22 -6.93
N THR A 182 2.15 -2.28 -6.16
CA THR A 182 3.31 -1.48 -6.54
C THR A 182 4.46 -1.75 -5.58
N GLY A 183 5.49 -2.44 -6.07
CA GLY A 183 6.73 -2.68 -5.34
C GLY A 183 7.74 -1.55 -5.58
N VAL A 184 8.04 -0.80 -4.53
CA VAL A 184 8.94 0.36 -4.59
C VAL A 184 10.20 0.06 -3.80
N GLY A 185 11.33 -0.14 -4.50
CA GLY A 185 12.63 -0.34 -3.90
C GLY A 185 12.78 -1.63 -3.09
N GLU A 186 11.92 -2.62 -3.33
CA GLU A 186 11.96 -3.92 -2.67
C GLU A 186 12.94 -4.89 -3.38
N ARG A 187 13.26 -5.98 -2.72
CA ARG A 187 14.14 -7.01 -3.27
C ARG A 187 13.46 -7.76 -4.40
N THR A 188 14.19 -8.01 -5.48
CA THR A 188 13.71 -8.79 -6.63
C THR A 188 13.15 -10.15 -6.24
N ARG A 189 13.79 -10.82 -5.28
CA ARG A 189 13.36 -12.12 -4.78
C ARG A 189 11.97 -12.03 -4.12
N GLU A 190 11.76 -11.06 -3.26
CA GLU A 190 10.48 -10.88 -2.56
C GLU A 190 9.33 -10.59 -3.53
N GLY A 191 9.59 -9.78 -4.57
CA GLY A 191 8.60 -9.54 -5.64
C GLY A 191 8.27 -10.80 -6.43
N ASN A 192 9.28 -11.64 -6.71
CA ASN A 192 9.09 -12.90 -7.40
C ASN A 192 8.32 -13.92 -6.54
N ASP A 193 8.69 -14.05 -5.28
CA ASP A 193 8.00 -14.93 -4.32
C ASP A 193 6.52 -14.51 -4.20
N LEU A 194 6.23 -13.21 -4.06
CA LEU A 194 4.87 -12.68 -4.02
C LEU A 194 4.06 -13.02 -5.29
N TYR A 195 4.67 -12.92 -6.46
CA TYR A 195 4.00 -13.26 -7.72
C TYR A 195 3.55 -14.72 -7.75
N TYR A 196 4.44 -15.64 -7.36
CA TYR A 196 4.11 -17.06 -7.32
C TYR A 196 3.06 -17.38 -6.25
N GLU A 197 3.17 -16.80 -5.07
CA GLU A 197 2.16 -16.94 -4.01
C GLU A 197 0.78 -16.45 -4.47
N MET A 198 0.73 -15.33 -5.21
CA MET A 198 -0.52 -14.82 -5.78
C MET A 198 -1.10 -15.71 -6.89
N GLN A 199 -0.23 -16.40 -7.64
CA GLN A 199 -0.67 -17.41 -8.59
C GLN A 199 -1.28 -18.62 -7.87
N GLU A 200 -0.61 -19.13 -6.85
CA GLU A 200 -1.07 -20.28 -6.05
C GLU A 200 -2.39 -20.00 -5.32
N SER A 201 -2.55 -18.81 -4.77
CA SER A 201 -3.79 -18.37 -4.13
C SER A 201 -4.91 -17.97 -5.10
N GLY A 202 -4.61 -17.90 -6.42
CA GLY A 202 -5.59 -17.57 -7.46
C GLY A 202 -5.99 -16.10 -7.55
N VAL A 203 -5.37 -15.22 -6.80
CA VAL A 203 -5.72 -13.77 -6.78
C VAL A 203 -5.04 -12.96 -7.88
N ILE A 204 -4.04 -13.53 -8.56
CA ILE A 204 -3.27 -12.85 -9.58
C ILE A 204 -4.13 -12.31 -10.74
N ASN A 205 -5.19 -13.01 -11.12
CA ASN A 205 -6.05 -12.66 -12.25
C ASN A 205 -6.87 -11.37 -12.04
N LYS A 206 -6.91 -10.87 -10.81
CA LYS A 206 -7.57 -9.62 -10.42
C LYS A 206 -6.58 -8.53 -10.00
N THR A 207 -5.29 -8.76 -10.25
CA THR A 207 -4.22 -7.89 -9.79
C THR A 207 -3.27 -7.54 -10.94
N THR A 208 -2.94 -6.26 -11.04
CA THR A 208 -1.84 -5.75 -11.85
C THR A 208 -0.65 -5.48 -10.94
N MET A 209 0.54 -5.93 -11.31
CA MET A 209 1.75 -5.73 -10.51
C MET A 209 2.73 -4.81 -11.26
N VAL A 210 3.33 -3.88 -10.52
CA VAL A 210 4.35 -2.96 -11.04
C VAL A 210 5.53 -2.94 -10.08
N PHE A 211 6.74 -3.12 -10.60
CA PHE A 211 7.95 -3.13 -9.76
C PHE A 211 9.00 -2.13 -10.24
N GLY A 212 9.50 -1.34 -9.30
CA GLY A 212 10.75 -0.60 -9.40
C GLY A 212 11.66 -1.05 -8.25
N GLN A 213 12.53 -2.03 -8.53
CA GLN A 213 13.22 -2.80 -7.50
C GLN A 213 14.46 -2.10 -6.96
N MET A 214 15.03 -2.64 -5.88
CA MET A 214 16.16 -2.09 -5.15
C MET A 214 17.40 -1.86 -6.03
N ASN A 215 17.63 -2.69 -7.03
CA ASN A 215 18.76 -2.60 -7.95
C ASN A 215 18.56 -1.60 -9.11
N GLU A 216 17.37 -1.06 -9.26
CA GLU A 216 17.07 -0.07 -10.30
C GLU A 216 17.51 1.34 -9.87
N PRO A 217 17.81 2.24 -10.82
CA PRO A 217 18.24 3.59 -10.50
C PRO A 217 17.15 4.38 -9.75
N PRO A 218 17.54 5.45 -9.02
CA PRO A 218 16.61 6.20 -8.20
C PRO A 218 15.43 6.81 -8.97
N GLY A 219 15.62 7.17 -10.24
CA GLY A 219 14.52 7.65 -11.09
C GLY A 219 13.41 6.64 -11.24
N ALA A 220 13.74 5.38 -11.53
CA ALA A 220 12.76 4.30 -11.64
C ALA A 220 12.04 4.05 -10.31
N ARG A 221 12.77 3.95 -9.20
CA ARG A 221 12.20 3.77 -7.86
C ARG A 221 11.29 4.94 -7.43
N MET A 222 11.61 6.17 -7.85
CA MET A 222 10.81 7.35 -7.54
C MET A 222 9.51 7.41 -8.37
N ARG A 223 9.50 6.90 -9.60
CA ARG A 223 8.38 7.00 -10.52
C ARG A 223 7.46 5.78 -10.57
N VAL A 224 7.93 4.62 -10.13
CA VAL A 224 7.11 3.39 -10.18
C VAL A 224 5.81 3.51 -9.38
N GLY A 225 5.80 4.25 -8.28
CA GLY A 225 4.60 4.55 -7.52
C GLY A 225 3.54 5.27 -8.36
N LEU A 226 3.96 6.22 -9.20
CA LEU A 226 3.07 6.91 -10.12
C LEU A 226 2.55 5.99 -11.23
N THR A 227 3.35 5.06 -11.68
CA THR A 227 2.94 4.05 -12.68
C THR A 227 1.80 3.19 -12.13
N GLY A 228 1.97 2.61 -10.95
CA GLY A 228 0.93 1.82 -10.30
C GLY A 228 -0.33 2.63 -9.99
N LEU A 229 -0.16 3.84 -9.50
CA LEU A 229 -1.26 4.75 -9.21
C LEU A 229 -2.07 5.09 -10.49
N THR A 230 -1.41 5.33 -11.62
CA THR A 230 -2.09 5.61 -12.89
C THR A 230 -2.90 4.40 -13.39
N MET A 231 -2.39 3.18 -13.22
CA MET A 231 -3.14 1.96 -13.53
C MET A 231 -4.38 1.81 -12.62
N ALA A 232 -4.24 2.12 -11.33
CA ALA A 232 -5.35 2.11 -10.38
C ALA A 232 -6.41 3.18 -10.72
N GLU A 233 -5.99 4.37 -11.11
CA GLU A 233 -6.89 5.44 -11.52
C GLU A 233 -7.75 5.09 -12.74
N TYR A 234 -7.20 4.34 -13.70
CA TYR A 234 -7.98 3.83 -14.82
C TYR A 234 -9.14 2.96 -14.35
N PHE A 235 -8.87 2.00 -13.48
CA PHE A 235 -9.91 1.11 -12.95
C PHE A 235 -10.97 1.87 -12.12
N ARG A 236 -10.56 2.89 -11.37
CA ARG A 236 -11.47 3.75 -10.61
C ARG A 236 -12.36 4.58 -11.54
N ASP A 237 -11.76 5.31 -12.48
CA ASP A 237 -12.42 6.38 -13.22
C ASP A 237 -13.14 5.89 -14.48
N GLN A 238 -12.55 4.94 -15.21
CA GLN A 238 -13.10 4.43 -16.48
C GLN A 238 -13.82 3.10 -16.32
N ALA A 239 -13.30 2.19 -15.50
CA ALA A 239 -13.97 0.92 -15.23
C ALA A 239 -15.00 1.02 -14.09
N GLY A 240 -15.05 2.12 -13.34
CA GLY A 240 -16.01 2.35 -12.27
C GLY A 240 -15.90 1.33 -11.13
N LYS A 241 -14.68 0.89 -10.80
CA LYS A 241 -14.41 -0.15 -9.81
C LYS A 241 -13.94 0.40 -8.48
N ASP A 242 -14.14 -0.38 -7.44
CA ASP A 242 -13.40 -0.23 -6.18
C ASP A 242 -12.03 -0.87 -6.34
N VAL A 243 -10.99 -0.06 -6.18
CA VAL A 243 -9.60 -0.47 -6.43
C VAL A 243 -8.82 -0.45 -5.12
N LEU A 244 -8.06 -1.51 -4.86
CA LEU A 244 -7.01 -1.49 -3.86
C LEU A 244 -5.67 -1.20 -4.53
N LEU A 245 -5.00 -0.16 -4.07
CA LEU A 245 -3.63 0.17 -4.45
C LEU A 245 -2.69 -0.17 -3.30
N PHE A 246 -1.83 -1.17 -3.50
CA PHE A 246 -0.78 -1.49 -2.55
C PHE A 246 0.52 -0.81 -2.96
N ILE A 247 1.18 -0.15 -2.00
CA ILE A 247 2.50 0.46 -2.17
C ILE A 247 3.43 -0.15 -1.13
N ASP A 248 4.37 -0.94 -1.55
CA ASP A 248 5.37 -1.56 -0.70
C ASP A 248 6.77 -1.22 -1.25
N ASN A 249 7.48 -0.28 -0.71
CA ASN A 249 7.31 0.46 0.52
C ASN A 249 7.29 1.98 0.21
N ILE A 250 6.39 2.74 0.81
CA ILE A 250 6.28 4.19 0.55
C ILE A 250 7.54 4.96 1.01
N PHE A 251 8.26 4.48 2.02
CA PHE A 251 9.52 5.06 2.45
C PHE A 251 10.56 5.05 1.32
N ARG A 252 10.59 4.00 0.50
CA ARG A 252 11.55 3.89 -0.61
C ARG A 252 11.30 4.92 -1.72
N PHE A 253 10.04 5.32 -1.90
CA PHE A 253 9.70 6.47 -2.76
C PHE A 253 10.40 7.75 -2.26
N THR A 254 10.30 8.04 -0.99
CA THR A 254 10.96 9.19 -0.36
C THR A 254 12.48 9.11 -0.45
N GLN A 255 13.04 7.94 -0.17
CA GLN A 255 14.48 7.70 -0.25
C GLN A 255 15.01 7.91 -1.67
N ALA A 256 14.35 7.40 -2.69
CA ALA A 256 14.71 7.61 -4.08
C ALA A 256 14.64 9.10 -4.46
N GLY A 257 13.64 9.82 -3.97
CA GLY A 257 13.52 11.27 -4.13
C GLY A 257 14.70 12.02 -3.51
N SER A 258 15.22 11.60 -2.37
CA SER A 258 16.40 12.22 -1.74
C SER A 258 17.68 11.96 -2.55
N GLU A 259 17.85 10.77 -3.08
CA GLU A 259 18.98 10.42 -3.96
C GLU A 259 18.97 11.28 -5.24
N VAL A 260 17.81 11.41 -5.88
CA VAL A 260 17.64 12.27 -7.06
C VAL A 260 17.91 13.73 -6.73
N SER A 261 17.40 14.23 -5.62
CA SER A 261 17.61 15.62 -5.19
C SER A 261 19.08 15.94 -4.98
N ALA A 262 19.84 15.03 -4.39
CA ALA A 262 21.29 15.16 -4.22
C ALA A 262 22.03 15.22 -5.58
N LEU A 263 21.66 14.35 -6.52
CA LEU A 263 22.22 14.34 -7.88
C LEU A 263 21.88 15.61 -8.67
N LEU A 264 20.71 16.20 -8.41
CA LEU A 264 20.29 17.48 -9.00
C LEU A 264 21.01 18.69 -8.38
N GLY A 265 21.82 18.49 -7.35
CA GLY A 265 22.55 19.55 -6.65
C GLY A 265 21.67 20.45 -5.78
N ARG A 266 20.51 19.97 -5.35
CA ARG A 266 19.64 20.71 -4.42
C ARG A 266 20.21 20.66 -3.01
N MET A 267 20.09 21.76 -2.28
CA MET A 267 20.47 21.81 -0.87
C MET A 267 19.55 20.92 -0.04
N PRO A 268 20.10 19.97 0.74
CA PRO A 268 19.27 19.07 1.55
C PRO A 268 18.55 19.83 2.69
N SER A 269 17.38 19.35 3.06
CA SER A 269 16.65 19.78 4.25
C SER A 269 17.05 18.96 5.48
N ALA A 270 16.22 18.95 6.52
CA ALA A 270 16.47 18.20 7.75
C ALA A 270 16.77 16.71 7.46
N VAL A 271 17.73 16.15 8.17
CA VAL A 271 18.17 14.74 8.10
C VAL A 271 18.61 14.30 6.70
N GLY A 272 18.92 15.23 5.82
CA GLY A 272 19.41 14.95 4.45
C GLY A 272 18.31 14.70 3.41
N TYR A 273 17.04 14.88 3.77
CA TYR A 273 15.95 14.73 2.82
C TYR A 273 15.86 15.89 1.82
N GLN A 274 15.16 15.66 0.72
CA GLN A 274 14.89 16.68 -0.28
C GLN A 274 14.02 17.81 0.27
N PRO A 275 14.25 19.07 -0.16
CA PRO A 275 13.41 20.19 0.25
C PRO A 275 11.97 20.09 -0.27
N THR A 276 11.75 19.28 -1.30
CA THR A 276 10.47 19.03 -1.97
C THR A 276 9.70 17.82 -1.42
N LEU A 277 10.15 17.23 -0.31
CA LEU A 277 9.58 16.01 0.27
C LEU A 277 8.07 16.08 0.45
N GLN A 278 7.59 17.13 1.09
CA GLN A 278 6.16 17.30 1.37
C GLN A 278 5.34 17.48 0.08
N THR A 279 5.86 18.22 -0.88
CA THR A 279 5.19 18.44 -2.17
C THR A 279 5.13 17.15 -2.99
N GLU A 280 6.22 16.40 -3.05
CA GLU A 280 6.28 15.11 -3.77
C GLU A 280 5.33 14.08 -3.15
N MET A 281 5.34 13.96 -1.83
CA MET A 281 4.43 13.06 -1.11
C MET A 281 2.97 13.49 -1.31
N GLY A 282 2.67 14.76 -1.17
CA GLY A 282 1.33 15.32 -1.38
C GLY A 282 0.83 15.09 -2.79
N ALA A 283 1.66 15.30 -3.81
CA ALA A 283 1.28 15.08 -5.21
C ALA A 283 0.89 13.62 -5.49
N LEU A 284 1.52 12.66 -4.84
CA LEU A 284 1.15 11.25 -4.95
C LEU A 284 -0.11 10.95 -4.14
N GLN A 285 -0.15 11.36 -2.87
CA GLN A 285 -1.21 10.99 -1.94
C GLN A 285 -2.58 11.61 -2.30
N GLU A 286 -2.62 12.83 -2.80
CA GLU A 286 -3.87 13.50 -3.17
C GLU A 286 -4.58 12.89 -4.39
N ARG A 287 -3.87 12.12 -5.20
CA ARG A 287 -4.47 11.34 -6.29
C ARG A 287 -5.24 10.11 -5.80
N ILE A 288 -4.94 9.65 -4.59
CA ILE A 288 -5.56 8.47 -3.97
C ILE A 288 -6.81 8.92 -3.23
N THR A 289 -7.97 8.76 -3.86
CA THR A 289 -9.26 9.21 -3.31
C THR A 289 -10.43 8.50 -4.00
N SER A 290 -11.62 8.64 -3.45
CA SER A 290 -12.87 8.27 -4.11
C SER A 290 -13.32 9.37 -5.06
N THR A 291 -13.77 8.95 -6.23
CA THR A 291 -14.46 9.81 -7.19
C THR A 291 -15.92 9.41 -7.33
N LYS A 292 -16.70 10.18 -8.06
CA LYS A 292 -18.11 9.83 -8.36
C LYS A 292 -18.26 8.53 -9.16
N ASN A 293 -17.19 8.06 -9.81
CA ASN A 293 -17.20 6.88 -10.66
C ASN A 293 -16.74 5.61 -9.92
N GLY A 294 -15.87 5.73 -8.94
CA GLY A 294 -15.30 4.60 -8.21
C GLY A 294 -14.40 5.04 -7.07
N SER A 295 -13.76 4.09 -6.41
CA SER A 295 -12.83 4.37 -5.32
C SER A 295 -11.43 3.81 -5.58
N SER A 296 -10.42 4.51 -5.07
CA SER A 296 -9.05 3.99 -4.98
C SER A 296 -8.61 4.10 -3.53
N THR A 297 -8.55 2.97 -2.85
CA THR A 297 -8.10 2.87 -1.46
C THR A 297 -6.68 2.35 -1.46
N SER A 298 -5.75 3.01 -0.76
CA SER A 298 -4.38 2.54 -0.68
C SER A 298 -4.06 1.88 0.65
N VAL A 299 -3.30 0.79 0.55
CA VAL A 299 -2.61 0.17 1.68
C VAL A 299 -1.12 0.33 1.44
N GLN A 300 -0.48 1.14 2.27
CA GLN A 300 0.91 1.54 2.11
C GLN A 300 1.74 0.93 3.23
N ALA A 301 2.68 0.07 2.88
CA ALA A 301 3.68 -0.39 3.84
C ALA A 301 4.60 0.78 4.20
N VAL A 302 4.75 1.03 5.49
CA VAL A 302 5.56 2.13 6.01
C VAL A 302 6.72 1.57 6.79
N TYR A 303 7.93 1.89 6.36
CA TYR A 303 9.14 1.64 7.13
C TYR A 303 9.49 2.89 7.95
N VAL A 304 9.80 2.68 9.21
CA VAL A 304 10.18 3.75 10.13
C VAL A 304 11.67 3.57 10.45
N PRO A 305 12.56 4.45 9.92
CA PRO A 305 13.99 4.36 10.19
C PRO A 305 14.29 4.45 11.68
N ALA A 306 15.06 3.49 12.21
CA ALA A 306 15.45 3.42 13.62
C ALA A 306 14.28 3.50 14.63
N ASP A 307 13.08 3.11 14.19
CA ASP A 307 11.83 3.24 14.97
C ASP A 307 11.51 4.68 15.42
N ASP A 308 12.08 5.68 14.73
CA ASP A 308 11.89 7.09 15.02
C ASP A 308 10.72 7.68 14.21
N LEU A 309 9.56 7.79 14.86
CA LEU A 309 8.36 8.38 14.28
C LEU A 309 8.48 9.88 13.98
N THR A 310 9.51 10.54 14.49
CA THR A 310 9.77 11.97 14.25
C THR A 310 10.62 12.22 13.01
N ASP A 311 11.17 11.15 12.40
CA ASP A 311 11.85 11.25 11.12
C ASP A 311 10.94 11.88 10.06
N PRO A 312 11.43 12.84 9.24
CA PRO A 312 10.61 13.56 8.27
C PRO A 312 9.84 12.68 7.28
N ALA A 313 10.38 11.53 6.87
CA ALA A 313 9.71 10.66 5.91
C ALA A 313 8.46 9.99 6.48
N PRO A 314 8.52 9.23 7.58
CA PRO A 314 7.31 8.71 8.21
C PRO A 314 6.38 9.82 8.69
N ALA A 315 6.88 10.92 9.27
CA ALA A 315 6.04 12.01 9.74
C ALA A 315 5.19 12.62 8.62
N ASN A 316 5.76 12.85 7.43
CA ASN A 316 5.00 13.32 6.27
C ASN A 316 3.98 12.27 5.77
N THR A 317 4.35 10.99 5.81
CA THR A 317 3.43 9.91 5.42
C THR A 317 2.24 9.84 6.37
N PHE A 318 2.47 9.88 7.69
CA PHE A 318 1.41 9.84 8.71
C PHE A 318 0.38 10.96 8.56
N ALA A 319 0.80 12.14 8.13
CA ALA A 319 -0.10 13.27 7.92
C ALA A 319 -1.21 12.96 6.89
N HIS A 320 -0.95 12.06 5.96
CA HIS A 320 -1.89 11.66 4.91
C HIS A 320 -2.74 10.44 5.26
N LEU A 321 -2.37 9.66 6.29
CA LEU A 321 -3.05 8.41 6.60
C LEU A 321 -4.40 8.62 7.29
N ASP A 322 -5.39 7.86 6.86
CA ASP A 322 -6.73 7.81 7.44
C ASP A 322 -6.89 6.69 8.48
N ALA A 323 -6.15 5.61 8.29
CA ALA A 323 -6.10 4.48 9.22
C ALA A 323 -4.70 3.89 9.31
N THR A 324 -4.43 3.22 10.42
CA THR A 324 -3.17 2.55 10.69
C THR A 324 -3.44 1.13 11.16
N THR A 325 -2.85 0.15 10.47
CA THR A 325 -2.88 -1.26 10.84
C THR A 325 -1.48 -1.68 11.26
N VAL A 326 -1.31 -2.04 12.52
CA VAL A 326 -0.03 -2.45 13.09
C VAL A 326 -0.01 -3.96 13.27
N LEU A 327 0.92 -4.64 12.60
CA LEU A 327 1.18 -6.06 12.78
C LEU A 327 2.27 -6.25 13.84
N SER A 328 1.97 -7.05 14.87
CA SER A 328 2.81 -7.21 16.06
C SER A 328 3.40 -8.63 16.18
N ARG A 329 4.69 -8.71 16.42
CA ARG A 329 5.35 -9.98 16.71
C ARG A 329 4.84 -10.61 18.02
N ALA A 330 4.53 -9.80 19.01
CA ALA A 330 3.96 -10.28 20.27
C ALA A 330 2.62 -11.01 20.06
N ILE A 331 1.81 -10.57 19.10
CA ILE A 331 0.56 -11.22 18.72
C ILE A 331 0.83 -12.53 17.97
N VAL A 332 1.86 -12.56 17.11
CA VAL A 332 2.32 -13.82 16.44
C VAL A 332 2.74 -14.87 17.46
N GLU A 333 3.47 -14.48 18.49
CA GLU A 333 3.92 -15.37 19.56
C GLU A 333 2.77 -16.01 20.36
N LEU A 334 1.61 -15.35 20.38
CA LEU A 334 0.37 -15.90 20.94
C LEU A 334 -0.36 -16.86 19.98
N GLY A 335 0.13 -17.03 18.75
CA GLY A 335 -0.51 -17.85 17.72
C GLY A 335 -1.79 -17.24 17.15
N ILE A 336 -1.94 -15.92 17.26
CA ILE A 336 -3.11 -15.19 16.77
C ILE A 336 -2.82 -14.59 15.40
N TYR A 337 -3.61 -14.97 14.41
CA TYR A 337 -3.54 -14.44 13.03
C TYR A 337 -4.92 -14.01 12.53
N PRO A 338 -5.02 -12.86 11.83
CA PRO A 338 -3.93 -11.92 11.52
C PRO A 338 -3.35 -11.29 12.80
N ALA A 339 -2.05 -11.05 12.79
CA ALA A 339 -1.34 -10.54 13.96
C ALA A 339 -1.49 -9.01 14.12
N VAL A 340 -2.67 -8.48 13.90
CA VAL A 340 -2.99 -7.07 14.05
C VAL A 340 -3.07 -6.71 15.53
N ASP A 341 -2.30 -5.71 15.93
CA ASP A 341 -2.35 -5.19 17.30
C ASP A 341 -3.62 -4.36 17.50
N PRO A 342 -4.54 -4.80 18.35
CA PRO A 342 -5.84 -4.14 18.53
C PRO A 342 -5.77 -2.81 19.27
N LEU A 343 -4.69 -2.54 19.99
CA LEU A 343 -4.49 -1.32 20.78
C LEU A 343 -3.66 -0.26 20.04
N GLU A 344 -2.72 -0.70 19.19
CA GLU A 344 -1.86 0.20 18.42
C GLU A 344 -2.46 0.57 17.06
N SER A 345 -3.43 -0.21 16.55
CA SER A 345 -4.13 0.06 15.30
C SER A 345 -5.27 1.04 15.52
N SER A 346 -5.47 1.93 14.56
CA SER A 346 -6.48 3.01 14.68
C SER A 346 -7.06 3.41 13.34
N SER A 347 -8.22 4.08 13.36
CA SER A 347 -8.84 4.66 12.17
C SER A 347 -9.57 5.96 12.53
N ARG A 348 -9.45 6.95 11.66
CA ARG A 348 -10.16 8.23 11.80
C ARG A 348 -11.67 8.10 11.64
N ILE A 349 -12.13 7.11 10.89
CA ILE A 349 -13.57 6.89 10.68
C ILE A 349 -14.22 6.10 11.82
N LEU A 350 -13.49 5.62 12.80
CA LEU A 350 -14.06 5.03 14.01
C LEU A 350 -14.64 6.13 14.92
N ASP A 351 -15.72 6.70 14.45
CA ASP A 351 -16.49 7.79 15.08
C ASP A 351 -17.97 7.41 15.00
N PRO A 352 -18.74 7.57 16.09
CA PRO A 352 -20.15 7.15 16.14
C PRO A 352 -21.03 7.79 15.06
N ARG A 353 -20.63 8.96 14.56
CA ARG A 353 -21.35 9.64 13.46
C ARG A 353 -21.14 8.98 12.08
N ILE A 354 -20.08 8.19 11.94
CA ILE A 354 -19.71 7.52 10.68
C ILE A 354 -20.08 6.04 10.74
N VAL A 355 -19.56 5.33 11.74
CA VAL A 355 -19.75 3.86 11.86
C VAL A 355 -21.04 3.49 12.60
N GLY A 356 -21.68 4.44 13.27
CA GLY A 356 -22.86 4.21 14.12
C GLY A 356 -22.49 3.94 15.58
N GLU A 357 -23.45 4.18 16.46
CA GLU A 357 -23.27 4.08 17.92
C GLU A 357 -22.92 2.64 18.36
N GLU A 358 -23.54 1.64 17.78
CA GLU A 358 -23.31 0.26 18.19
C GLU A 358 -21.90 -0.22 17.84
N HIS A 359 -21.46 -0.01 16.63
CA HIS A 359 -20.09 -0.36 16.21
C HIS A 359 -19.06 0.35 17.09
N TYR A 360 -19.22 1.65 17.29
CA TYR A 360 -18.30 2.46 18.11
C TYR A 360 -18.24 1.95 19.56
N LYS A 361 -19.37 1.69 20.20
CA LYS A 361 -19.42 1.19 21.57
C LYS A 361 -18.77 -0.18 21.71
N VAL A 362 -19.02 -1.10 20.78
CA VAL A 362 -18.43 -2.44 20.80
C VAL A 362 -16.90 -2.34 20.61
N ALA A 363 -16.44 -1.55 19.65
CA ALA A 363 -15.00 -1.35 19.41
C ALA A 363 -14.30 -0.76 20.62
N ARG A 364 -14.87 0.27 21.26
CA ARG A 364 -14.32 0.86 22.46
C ARG A 364 -14.34 -0.09 23.65
N GLY A 365 -15.42 -0.85 23.82
CA GLY A 365 -15.50 -1.88 24.86
C GLY A 365 -14.43 -2.97 24.72
N VAL A 366 -14.17 -3.42 23.48
CA VAL A 366 -13.08 -4.36 23.20
C VAL A 366 -11.72 -3.75 23.58
N GLN A 367 -11.47 -2.51 23.18
CA GLN A 367 -10.21 -1.82 23.51
C GLN A 367 -10.03 -1.63 25.01
N GLU A 368 -11.08 -1.25 25.73
CA GLU A 368 -11.04 -1.08 27.18
C GLU A 368 -10.71 -2.38 27.92
N VAL A 369 -11.36 -3.48 27.55
CA VAL A 369 -11.12 -4.79 28.13
C VAL A 369 -9.68 -5.28 27.86
N LEU A 370 -9.19 -5.10 26.62
CA LEU A 370 -7.83 -5.48 26.26
C LEU A 370 -6.78 -4.60 26.96
N GLN A 371 -7.04 -3.31 27.09
CA GLN A 371 -6.16 -2.38 27.81
C GLN A 371 -6.08 -2.74 29.30
N LYS A 372 -7.21 -2.99 29.93
CA LYS A 372 -7.26 -3.43 31.32
C LYS A 372 -6.51 -4.77 31.51
N TYR A 373 -6.66 -5.69 30.59
CA TYR A 373 -5.92 -6.95 30.63
C TYR A 373 -4.41 -6.73 30.50
N LYS A 374 -3.97 -5.85 29.62
CA LYS A 374 -2.55 -5.49 29.48
C LYS A 374 -1.97 -4.94 30.80
N GLU A 375 -2.71 -4.10 31.51
CA GLU A 375 -2.32 -3.56 32.81
C GLU A 375 -2.26 -4.64 33.89
N LEU A 376 -3.14 -5.65 33.84
CA LEU A 376 -3.16 -6.76 34.79
C LEU A 376 -2.09 -7.81 34.53
N GLN A 377 -1.49 -7.85 33.33
CA GLN A 377 -0.49 -8.88 32.97
C GLN A 377 0.73 -8.87 33.91
N ASP A 378 1.22 -7.70 34.29
CA ASP A 378 2.36 -7.58 35.22
C ASP A 378 2.01 -8.12 36.61
N ILE A 379 0.78 -7.87 37.08
CA ILE A 379 0.29 -8.38 38.35
C ILE A 379 0.15 -9.89 38.29
N ILE A 380 -0.41 -10.42 37.19
CA ILE A 380 -0.55 -11.87 36.98
C ILE A 380 0.82 -12.58 36.95
N ALA A 381 1.79 -11.95 36.28
CA ALA A 381 3.14 -12.51 36.17
C ALA A 381 3.87 -12.55 37.53
N MET A 382 3.65 -11.57 38.40
CA MET A 382 4.30 -11.47 39.70
C MET A 382 3.60 -12.25 40.82
N LEU A 383 2.27 -12.17 40.85
CA LEU A 383 1.47 -12.65 42.00
C LEU A 383 0.56 -13.84 41.65
N GLY A 384 0.35 -14.10 40.38
CA GLY A 384 -0.57 -15.14 39.91
C GLY A 384 -2.02 -14.65 39.77
N MET A 385 -2.84 -15.49 39.13
CA MET A 385 -4.27 -15.19 38.88
C MET A 385 -5.12 -15.13 40.14
N ASP A 386 -4.70 -15.89 41.18
CA ASP A 386 -5.50 -16.04 42.39
C ASP A 386 -5.59 -14.75 43.23
N GLU A 387 -4.62 -13.87 43.09
CA GLU A 387 -4.57 -12.59 43.78
C GLU A 387 -5.46 -11.50 43.15
N LEU A 388 -6.03 -11.76 41.97
CA LEU A 388 -6.94 -10.82 41.33
C LEU A 388 -8.33 -10.83 41.99
N SER A 389 -8.98 -9.67 41.95
CA SER A 389 -10.42 -9.58 42.31
C SER A 389 -11.27 -10.44 41.37
N GLU A 390 -12.45 -10.84 41.79
CA GLU A 390 -13.37 -11.59 40.93
C GLU A 390 -13.76 -10.83 39.67
N GLU A 391 -13.87 -9.51 39.78
CA GLU A 391 -14.12 -8.61 38.64
C GLU A 391 -12.94 -8.62 37.65
N ASP A 392 -11.70 -8.55 38.13
CA ASP A 392 -10.51 -8.60 37.29
C ASP A 392 -10.32 -9.99 36.66
N LYS A 393 -10.62 -11.07 37.38
CA LYS A 393 -10.62 -12.43 36.82
C LYS A 393 -11.62 -12.58 35.66
N LEU A 394 -12.80 -11.99 35.79
CA LEU A 394 -13.82 -11.98 34.73
C LEU A 394 -13.33 -11.18 33.53
N THR A 395 -12.74 -10.00 33.77
CA THR A 395 -12.16 -9.15 32.74
C THR A 395 -11.06 -9.89 31.97
N VAL A 396 -10.16 -10.58 32.65
CA VAL A 396 -9.09 -11.39 32.05
C VAL A 396 -9.68 -12.52 31.20
N SER A 397 -10.70 -13.21 31.72
CA SER A 397 -11.38 -14.29 30.97
C SER A 397 -11.98 -13.79 29.67
N ARG A 398 -12.71 -12.68 29.72
CA ARG A 398 -13.31 -12.06 28.53
C ARG A 398 -12.24 -11.51 27.58
N ALA A 399 -11.17 -10.90 28.08
CA ALA A 399 -10.06 -10.40 27.29
C ALA A 399 -9.38 -11.52 26.48
N ARG A 400 -9.13 -12.65 27.08
CA ARG A 400 -8.56 -13.81 26.39
C ARG A 400 -9.47 -14.37 25.30
N LYS A 401 -10.78 -14.42 25.55
CA LYS A 401 -11.76 -14.79 24.54
C LYS A 401 -11.77 -13.80 23.37
N ILE A 402 -11.73 -12.50 23.67
CA ILE A 402 -11.66 -11.43 22.68
C ILE A 402 -10.39 -11.57 21.83
N GLN A 403 -9.22 -11.74 22.45
CA GLN A 403 -7.96 -11.93 21.71
C GLN A 403 -8.04 -13.10 20.73
N ARG A 404 -8.57 -14.23 21.18
CA ARG A 404 -8.69 -15.42 20.34
C ARG A 404 -9.76 -15.25 19.27
N PHE A 405 -10.85 -14.56 19.57
CA PHE A 405 -11.90 -14.27 18.59
C PHE A 405 -11.50 -13.22 17.54
N LEU A 406 -10.49 -12.40 17.81
CA LEU A 406 -9.88 -11.53 16.81
C LEU A 406 -9.11 -12.32 15.74
N SER A 407 -8.70 -13.55 16.04
CA SER A 407 -8.12 -14.45 15.05
C SER A 407 -9.16 -14.91 14.03
N GLN A 408 -8.72 -15.23 12.84
CA GLN A 408 -9.59 -15.61 11.74
C GLN A 408 -8.81 -16.41 10.71
N PRO A 409 -9.34 -17.54 10.20
CA PRO A 409 -8.69 -18.28 9.14
C PRO A 409 -8.85 -17.55 7.82
N PHE A 410 -7.74 -17.41 7.08
CA PHE A 410 -7.72 -16.78 5.78
C PHE A 410 -7.83 -17.81 4.66
N PHE A 411 -8.55 -17.47 3.58
CA PHE A 411 -8.65 -18.30 2.40
C PHE A 411 -7.29 -18.57 1.76
N VAL A 412 -6.47 -17.52 1.66
CA VAL A 412 -5.15 -17.61 1.03
C VAL A 412 -4.13 -18.41 1.86
N ALA A 413 -4.40 -18.63 3.14
CA ALA A 413 -3.57 -19.41 4.05
C ALA A 413 -4.05 -20.87 4.22
N GLY A 414 -5.15 -21.26 3.60
CA GLY A 414 -5.77 -22.58 3.80
C GLY A 414 -4.84 -23.75 3.52
N GLN A 415 -4.01 -23.65 2.51
CA GLN A 415 -3.01 -24.68 2.17
C GLN A 415 -1.92 -24.87 3.23
N PHE A 416 -1.61 -23.86 4.02
CA PHE A 416 -0.61 -23.91 5.08
C PHE A 416 -1.21 -24.29 6.44
N THR A 417 -2.43 -23.82 6.72
CA THR A 417 -3.08 -23.99 8.00
C THR A 417 -4.01 -25.21 8.07
N GLY A 418 -4.44 -25.71 6.91
CA GLY A 418 -5.47 -26.75 6.82
C GLY A 418 -6.88 -26.28 7.25
N LEU A 419 -7.07 -24.98 7.48
CA LEU A 419 -8.33 -24.41 7.90
C LEU A 419 -9.07 -23.80 6.68
N GLU A 420 -10.37 -23.98 6.66
CA GLU A 420 -11.22 -23.30 5.68
C GLU A 420 -11.29 -21.80 5.99
N GLY A 421 -10.99 -20.95 5.00
CA GLY A 421 -11.06 -19.51 5.16
C GLY A 421 -12.46 -19.00 5.46
N ARG A 422 -12.53 -17.86 6.14
CA ARG A 422 -13.80 -17.21 6.49
C ARG A 422 -13.75 -15.73 6.12
N TYR A 423 -14.78 -15.29 5.40
CA TYR A 423 -15.13 -13.88 5.27
C TYR A 423 -16.22 -13.58 6.31
N VAL A 424 -15.99 -12.63 7.20
CA VAL A 424 -16.94 -12.31 8.27
C VAL A 424 -17.56 -10.94 8.00
N PRO A 425 -18.87 -10.87 7.72
CA PRO A 425 -19.57 -9.61 7.58
C PRO A 425 -19.42 -8.74 8.83
N LEU A 426 -19.35 -7.42 8.64
CA LEU A 426 -19.20 -6.46 9.75
C LEU A 426 -20.29 -6.61 10.81
N VAL A 427 -21.53 -6.87 10.39
CA VAL A 427 -22.66 -7.07 11.31
C VAL A 427 -22.41 -8.24 12.25
N ASP A 428 -21.92 -9.35 11.72
CA ASP A 428 -21.62 -10.56 12.51
C ASP A 428 -20.43 -10.33 13.44
N THR A 429 -19.45 -9.56 13.00
CA THR A 429 -18.32 -9.14 13.82
C THR A 429 -18.77 -8.32 15.02
N ILE A 430 -19.54 -7.28 14.79
CA ILE A 430 -20.09 -6.41 15.86
C ILE A 430 -20.92 -7.24 16.84
N GLN A 431 -21.81 -8.07 16.34
CA GLN A 431 -22.67 -8.90 17.17
C GLN A 431 -21.88 -9.89 18.03
N GLY A 432 -20.89 -10.58 17.44
CA GLY A 432 -20.06 -11.56 18.15
C GLY A 432 -19.28 -10.94 19.30
N PHE A 433 -18.61 -9.82 19.07
CA PHE A 433 -17.86 -9.12 20.13
C PHE A 433 -18.77 -8.51 21.19
N LYS A 434 -19.94 -7.99 20.79
CA LYS A 434 -20.97 -7.49 21.73
C LYS A 434 -21.41 -8.59 22.71
N GLU A 435 -21.67 -9.77 22.22
CA GLU A 435 -22.08 -10.91 23.04
C GLU A 435 -21.00 -11.34 24.05
N ILE A 436 -19.73 -11.28 23.65
CA ILE A 436 -18.62 -11.55 24.57
C ILE A 436 -18.55 -10.48 25.66
N LEU A 437 -18.66 -9.19 25.29
CA LEU A 437 -18.63 -8.07 26.25
C LEU A 437 -19.80 -8.13 27.23
N GLU A 438 -20.99 -8.54 26.76
CA GLU A 438 -22.19 -8.70 27.60
C GLU A 438 -22.18 -9.96 28.47
N GLY A 439 -21.16 -10.81 28.31
CA GLY A 439 -20.99 -12.03 29.12
C GLY A 439 -21.87 -13.20 28.75
N LYS A 440 -22.52 -13.19 27.56
CA LYS A 440 -23.40 -14.28 27.11
C LYS A 440 -22.67 -15.62 26.93
N HIS A 441 -21.35 -15.58 26.81
CA HIS A 441 -20.51 -16.75 26.53
C HIS A 441 -19.41 -16.92 27.58
N ASP A 442 -19.64 -16.46 28.80
CA ASP A 442 -18.67 -16.56 29.92
C ASP A 442 -18.39 -18.02 30.30
N ASP A 443 -19.32 -18.91 30.06
CA ASP A 443 -19.24 -20.35 30.30
C ASP A 443 -18.45 -21.14 29.25
N ILE A 444 -18.19 -20.54 28.07
CA ILE A 444 -17.47 -21.21 26.97
C ILE A 444 -15.96 -21.04 27.16
N PRO A 445 -15.17 -22.13 27.12
CA PRO A 445 -13.71 -22.04 27.20
C PRO A 445 -13.11 -21.20 26.08
N GLU A 446 -12.06 -20.43 26.39
CA GLU A 446 -11.42 -19.51 25.45
C GLU A 446 -10.88 -20.18 24.18
N SER A 447 -10.52 -21.46 24.24
CA SER A 447 -9.99 -22.22 23.10
C SER A 447 -10.97 -22.35 21.92
N TYR A 448 -12.26 -22.30 22.18
CA TYR A 448 -13.30 -22.39 21.14
C TYR A 448 -13.39 -21.14 20.26
N PHE A 449 -12.85 -20.03 20.72
CA PHE A 449 -12.84 -18.75 20.00
C PHE A 449 -11.67 -18.60 19.03
N LEU A 450 -10.65 -19.44 19.15
CA LEU A 450 -9.47 -19.37 18.28
C LEU A 450 -9.82 -19.82 16.86
N ASN A 451 -9.42 -19.01 15.87
CA ASN A 451 -9.69 -19.28 14.44
C ASN A 451 -11.17 -19.56 14.14
N ALA A 452 -12.06 -18.88 14.82
CA ALA A 452 -13.46 -18.85 14.49
C ALA A 452 -13.76 -17.71 13.50
N GLY A 453 -14.73 -17.90 12.63
CA GLY A 453 -15.26 -16.82 11.80
C GLY A 453 -16.26 -15.98 12.61
N SER A 454 -17.53 -16.35 12.59
CA SER A 454 -18.59 -15.73 13.39
C SER A 454 -18.77 -16.44 14.74
N MET A 455 -19.66 -15.89 15.59
CA MET A 455 -20.05 -16.52 16.83
C MET A 455 -20.72 -17.87 16.60
N ASP A 456 -21.42 -18.04 15.48
CA ASP A 456 -22.05 -19.33 15.12
C ASP A 456 -21.00 -20.45 14.98
N ASP A 457 -19.82 -20.15 14.47
CA ASP A 457 -18.71 -21.11 14.40
C ASP A 457 -18.26 -21.55 15.81
N VAL A 458 -18.21 -20.62 16.76
CA VAL A 458 -17.88 -20.92 18.17
C VAL A 458 -18.95 -21.82 18.78
N LEU A 459 -20.22 -21.48 18.62
CA LEU A 459 -21.35 -22.25 19.15
C LEU A 459 -21.45 -23.64 18.53
N ALA A 460 -21.09 -23.79 17.26
CA ALA A 460 -21.06 -25.09 16.59
C ALA A 460 -19.98 -26.03 17.17
N ARG A 461 -18.88 -25.47 17.71
CA ARG A 461 -17.81 -26.26 18.35
C ARG A 461 -18.18 -26.74 19.76
N VAL A 462 -19.14 -26.10 20.42
CA VAL A 462 -19.60 -26.43 21.76
C VAL A 462 -20.58 -27.60 21.74
N LYS A 463 -21.28 -27.79 20.64
CA LYS A 463 -22.22 -28.90 20.41
C LYS A 463 -21.50 -30.20 20.05
#